data_b5979688cde90e1cc8104a9832467e3a
#
_entry.id   b5979688cde90e1cc8104a9832467e3a
#
_cell.length_a   1.000
_cell.length_b   1.000
_cell.length_c   1.000
_cell.angle_alpha   90.00
_cell.angle_beta   90.00
_cell.angle_gamma   90.00
#
_symmetry.space_group_name_H-M   'P 1'
#
loop_
_entity.id
_entity.type
_entity.pdbx_description
1 polymer ?
#
loop_
_entity_poly.entity_id
_entity_poly.type
_entity_poly.pdbx_seq_one_letter_code
_entity_poly.pdbx_strand_id
1 'polypeptide(L)'
;MGKNAYITYISNGRDYKAVLNLAYNLRKINSKFPLHCICLEDVPKSIINILESRGIIIFNFNLTSKLIEINLNQKEIAFLKDKHLFGKFAMFNIPDCEKFIYLDTDVLILQNIDHLFGLEINCNIFMVPDMQVDSDYEKVILIKNRFNSGVVVSNYNTNVYEDLYRLLADNIENLMNSDGKIFVSDQYIFETINRVGNFKINQLDIAYNIHPILVESAINTNLIKEPFIIHFMMKPKPWDILNLRSDSYRFENKKCKEYFLLWINMYFELMSILYFKDSVKNTNVKTYHWGIYNDLDKLEYQNESI
;
A
#
# COMPACT_ATOMS: atom_id res chain seq x y z
N MET A 1 -24.67 8.14 11.27
CA MET A 1 -24.10 7.20 10.29
C MET A 1 -22.58 7.28 10.42
N GLY A 2 -21.93 6.16 10.71
CA GLY A 2 -20.49 6.10 10.87
C GLY A 2 -19.73 6.53 9.62
N LYS A 3 -18.58 7.11 9.82
CA LYS A 3 -17.75 7.58 8.70
C LYS A 3 -16.89 6.43 8.22
N ASN A 4 -17.19 5.91 7.03
CA ASN A 4 -16.30 4.97 6.35
C ASN A 4 -15.19 5.73 5.62
N ALA A 5 -13.97 5.19 5.60
CA ALA A 5 -12.85 5.81 4.91
C ALA A 5 -11.88 4.77 4.34
N TYR A 6 -11.24 5.12 3.24
CA TYR A 6 -9.99 4.49 2.85
C TYR A 6 -8.84 5.09 3.69
N ILE A 7 -7.89 4.27 4.04
CA ILE A 7 -6.71 4.70 4.80
C ILE A 7 -5.46 4.26 4.05
N THR A 8 -4.47 5.14 4.02
CA THR A 8 -3.11 4.78 3.59
C THR A 8 -2.09 5.36 4.56
N TYR A 9 -0.81 5.08 4.35
CA TYR A 9 0.25 5.41 5.27
C TYR A 9 1.52 5.83 4.55
N ILE A 10 2.20 6.87 5.07
CA ILE A 10 3.57 7.23 4.67
C ILE A 10 4.43 7.53 5.90
N SER A 11 5.66 7.00 5.88
CA SER A 11 6.65 7.23 6.94
C SER A 11 7.52 8.46 6.70
N ASN A 12 7.65 8.88 5.46
CA ASN A 12 8.49 9.99 5.02
C ASN A 12 7.93 10.61 3.73
N GLY A 13 8.59 11.63 3.22
CA GLY A 13 8.09 12.35 2.04
C GLY A 13 8.37 11.68 0.68
N ARG A 14 8.99 10.49 0.61
CA ARG A 14 9.39 9.89 -0.67
C ARG A 14 8.20 9.37 -1.48
N ASP A 15 7.23 8.77 -0.80
CA ASP A 15 6.13 8.05 -1.44
C ASP A 15 4.85 8.88 -1.63
N TYR A 16 4.91 10.22 -1.37
CA TYR A 16 3.72 11.08 -1.49
C TYR A 16 3.07 11.06 -2.87
N LYS A 17 3.87 10.84 -3.94
CA LYS A 17 3.35 10.72 -5.29
C LYS A 17 2.49 9.48 -5.48
N ALA A 18 2.85 8.39 -4.81
CA ALA A 18 2.04 7.18 -4.80
C ALA A 18 0.69 7.41 -4.07
N VAL A 19 0.70 8.16 -2.96
CA VAL A 19 -0.54 8.58 -2.28
C VAL A 19 -1.43 9.42 -3.17
N LEU A 20 -0.86 10.37 -3.92
CA LEU A 20 -1.62 11.18 -4.89
C LEU A 20 -2.22 10.31 -5.99
N ASN A 21 -1.47 9.32 -6.50
CA ASN A 21 -1.95 8.38 -7.50
C ASN A 21 -3.06 7.48 -6.95
N LEU A 22 -2.93 7.00 -5.72
CA LEU A 22 -3.97 6.23 -5.05
C LEU A 22 -5.26 7.05 -4.88
N ALA A 23 -5.16 8.31 -4.43
CA ALA A 23 -6.31 9.21 -4.33
C ALA A 23 -6.98 9.47 -5.68
N TYR A 24 -6.18 9.59 -6.74
CA TYR A 24 -6.68 9.74 -8.10
C TYR A 24 -7.37 8.47 -8.59
N ASN A 25 -6.78 7.31 -8.32
CA ASN A 25 -7.35 5.99 -8.64
C ASN A 25 -8.72 5.79 -7.97
N LEU A 26 -8.84 6.07 -6.68
CA LEU A 26 -10.13 6.00 -5.97
C LEU A 26 -11.20 6.87 -6.62
N ARG A 27 -10.85 8.07 -7.09
CA ARG A 27 -11.77 8.93 -7.84
C ARG A 27 -12.15 8.33 -9.19
N LYS A 28 -11.21 7.75 -9.94
CA LYS A 28 -11.48 7.12 -11.25
C LYS A 28 -12.44 5.94 -11.15
N ILE A 29 -12.38 5.16 -10.08
CA ILE A 29 -13.32 4.06 -9.84
C ILE A 29 -14.62 4.50 -9.18
N ASN A 30 -14.86 5.82 -9.06
CA ASN A 30 -16.05 6.41 -8.45
C ASN A 30 -16.31 5.95 -7.01
N SER A 31 -15.26 5.84 -6.19
CA SER A 31 -15.42 5.61 -4.76
C SER A 31 -16.16 6.77 -4.10
N LYS A 32 -17.06 6.44 -3.17
CA LYS A 32 -17.89 7.39 -2.40
C LYS A 32 -17.24 7.83 -1.09
N PHE A 33 -16.12 7.21 -0.70
CA PHE A 33 -15.49 7.41 0.59
C PHE A 33 -14.19 8.17 0.49
N PRO A 34 -13.86 9.02 1.49
CA PRO A 34 -12.63 9.79 1.51
C PRO A 34 -11.39 8.90 1.69
N LEU A 35 -10.23 9.43 1.27
CA LEU A 35 -8.94 8.87 1.61
C LEU A 35 -8.32 9.64 2.78
N HIS A 36 -7.98 8.92 3.85
CA HIS A 36 -7.16 9.39 4.96
C HIS A 36 -5.72 8.92 4.76
N CYS A 37 -4.76 9.78 5.07
CA CYS A 37 -3.34 9.41 5.04
C CYS A 37 -2.73 9.57 6.43
N ILE A 38 -2.23 8.48 6.99
CA ILE A 38 -1.41 8.50 8.20
C ILE A 38 -0.04 9.01 7.79
N CYS A 39 0.37 10.16 8.34
CA CYS A 39 1.68 10.76 8.12
C CYS A 39 2.48 10.70 9.41
N LEU A 40 3.66 10.06 9.38
CA LEU A 40 4.56 10.08 10.52
C LEU A 40 5.21 11.44 10.72
N GLU A 41 5.85 11.61 11.86
CA GLU A 41 6.57 12.81 12.28
C GLU A 41 7.68 13.24 11.30
N ASP A 42 8.23 12.30 10.50
CA ASP A 42 9.30 12.56 9.55
C ASP A 42 8.78 13.02 8.16
N VAL A 43 7.45 13.12 7.97
CA VAL A 43 6.86 13.63 6.74
C VAL A 43 6.94 15.16 6.71
N PRO A 44 7.61 15.77 5.71
CA PRO A 44 7.74 17.22 5.62
C PRO A 44 6.37 17.93 5.54
N LYS A 45 6.23 19.07 6.25
CA LYS A 45 4.98 19.86 6.22
C LYS A 45 4.57 20.31 4.81
N SER A 46 5.54 20.56 3.93
CA SER A 46 5.26 20.86 2.52
C SER A 46 4.53 19.72 1.81
N ILE A 47 4.88 18.47 2.08
CA ILE A 47 4.21 17.29 1.54
C ILE A 47 2.81 17.16 2.12
N ILE A 48 2.65 17.33 3.43
CA ILE A 48 1.33 17.34 4.09
C ILE A 48 0.41 18.36 3.41
N ASN A 49 0.87 19.60 3.22
CA ASN A 49 0.10 20.66 2.56
C ASN A 49 -0.30 20.29 1.11
N ILE A 50 0.59 19.60 0.38
CA ILE A 50 0.27 19.10 -0.97
C ILE A 50 -0.86 18.08 -0.90
N LEU A 51 -0.80 17.10 0.00
CA LEU A 51 -1.81 16.07 0.15
C LEU A 51 -3.17 16.66 0.56
N GLU A 52 -3.19 17.56 1.56
CA GLU A 52 -4.40 18.29 2.00
C GLU A 52 -5.03 19.09 0.87
N SER A 53 -4.21 19.79 0.06
CA SER A 53 -4.70 20.58 -1.10
C SER A 53 -5.39 19.73 -2.17
N ARG A 54 -5.23 18.43 -2.14
CA ARG A 54 -5.84 17.44 -3.05
C ARG A 54 -7.02 16.71 -2.42
N GLY A 55 -7.46 17.14 -1.24
CA GLY A 55 -8.62 16.59 -0.54
C GLY A 55 -8.34 15.29 0.21
N ILE A 56 -7.08 15.00 0.48
CA ILE A 56 -6.67 13.87 1.33
C ILE A 56 -6.72 14.35 2.78
N ILE A 57 -7.39 13.60 3.63
CA ILE A 57 -7.51 13.92 5.06
C ILE A 57 -6.28 13.40 5.78
N ILE A 58 -5.56 14.26 6.48
CA ILE A 58 -4.31 13.90 7.13
C ILE A 58 -4.52 13.53 8.59
N PHE A 59 -3.95 12.40 8.99
CA PHE A 59 -3.80 11.99 10.37
C PHE A 59 -2.31 11.96 10.73
N ASN A 60 -1.86 12.99 11.48
CA ASN A 60 -0.47 13.04 11.95
C ASN A 60 -0.29 12.07 13.10
N PHE A 61 0.67 11.16 12.98
CA PHE A 61 0.97 10.16 13.99
C PHE A 61 2.45 10.20 14.38
N ASN A 62 2.70 10.32 15.69
CA ASN A 62 4.05 10.29 16.24
C ASN A 62 4.40 8.86 16.68
N LEU A 63 5.04 8.12 15.80
CA LEU A 63 5.47 6.74 16.06
C LEU A 63 6.50 6.70 17.21
N THR A 64 7.45 7.65 17.26
CA THR A 64 8.46 7.71 18.32
C THR A 64 7.81 7.80 19.69
N SER A 65 6.81 8.69 19.86
CA SER A 65 6.08 8.82 21.13
C SER A 65 5.37 7.53 21.53
N LYS A 66 4.73 6.84 20.56
CA LYS A 66 4.05 5.57 20.85
C LYS A 66 5.03 4.47 21.24
N LEU A 67 6.20 4.39 20.61
CA LEU A 67 7.23 3.41 20.94
C LEU A 67 7.84 3.66 22.34
N ILE A 68 7.97 4.92 22.75
CA ILE A 68 8.36 5.28 24.14
C ILE A 68 7.28 4.87 25.13
N GLU A 69 6.02 5.12 24.82
CA GLU A 69 4.86 4.75 25.67
C GLU A 69 4.83 3.25 25.99
N ILE A 70 5.20 2.39 25.02
CA ILE A 70 5.31 0.94 25.21
C ILE A 70 6.68 0.50 25.77
N ASN A 71 7.44 1.42 26.37
CA ASN A 71 8.70 1.20 27.07
C ASN A 71 9.87 0.68 26.23
N LEU A 72 9.90 0.93 24.94
CA LEU A 72 11.06 0.59 24.12
C LEU A 72 12.22 1.55 24.33
N ASN A 73 13.44 1.02 24.32
CA ASN A 73 14.65 1.82 24.44
C ASN A 73 15.04 2.47 23.10
N GLN A 74 15.99 3.40 23.12
CA GLN A 74 16.39 4.17 21.94
C GLN A 74 16.90 3.32 20.77
N LYS A 75 17.60 2.20 21.05
CA LYS A 75 18.12 1.30 20.02
C LYS A 75 16.98 0.56 19.32
N GLU A 76 15.98 0.09 20.07
CA GLU A 76 14.80 -0.58 19.57
C GLU A 76 13.94 0.38 18.74
N ILE A 77 13.73 1.61 19.21
CA ILE A 77 13.01 2.66 18.50
C ILE A 77 13.70 2.97 17.18
N ALA A 78 15.02 3.16 17.17
CA ALA A 78 15.77 3.42 15.95
C ALA A 78 15.65 2.26 14.95
N PHE A 79 15.75 1.02 15.42
CA PHE A 79 15.55 -0.18 14.60
C PHE A 79 14.16 -0.22 13.94
N LEU A 80 13.08 0.02 14.71
CA LEU A 80 11.72 -0.02 14.18
C LEU A 80 11.43 1.14 13.23
N LYS A 81 11.95 2.32 13.49
CA LYS A 81 11.83 3.49 12.59
C LYS A 81 12.52 3.25 11.25
N ASP A 82 13.69 2.61 11.24
CA ASP A 82 14.41 2.24 10.00
C ASP A 82 13.59 1.29 9.11
N LYS A 83 12.74 0.46 9.67
CA LYS A 83 11.85 -0.44 8.90
C LYS A 83 10.68 0.27 8.25
N HIS A 84 10.29 1.46 8.70
CA HIS A 84 9.20 2.27 8.14
C HIS A 84 7.83 1.55 8.03
N LEU A 85 7.53 0.58 8.89
CA LEU A 85 6.36 -0.29 8.72
C LEU A 85 5.31 -0.11 9.81
N PHE A 86 5.73 0.07 11.07
CA PHE A 86 4.85 -0.12 12.22
C PHE A 86 3.93 1.06 12.52
N GLY A 87 4.15 2.22 11.91
CA GLY A 87 3.24 3.36 12.00
C GLY A 87 1.87 3.09 11.37
N LYS A 88 1.77 2.10 10.44
CA LYS A 88 0.48 1.74 9.85
C LYS A 88 -0.54 1.18 10.85
N PHE A 89 -0.11 0.66 12.00
CA PHE A 89 -1.03 0.19 13.05
C PHE A 89 -1.94 1.30 13.58
N ALA A 90 -1.57 2.58 13.39
CA ALA A 90 -2.42 3.71 13.72
C ALA A 90 -3.75 3.73 12.94
N MET A 91 -3.91 2.91 11.87
CA MET A 91 -5.18 2.77 11.15
C MET A 91 -6.35 2.32 12.06
N PHE A 92 -6.05 1.60 13.14
CA PHE A 92 -7.06 1.16 14.11
C PHE A 92 -7.45 2.23 15.13
N ASN A 93 -6.77 3.39 15.13
CA ASN A 93 -6.95 4.48 16.10
C ASN A 93 -7.19 5.85 15.43
N ILE A 94 -7.74 5.88 14.22
CA ILE A 94 -8.11 7.14 13.56
C ILE A 94 -9.48 7.59 14.09
N PRO A 95 -9.57 8.76 14.74
CA PRO A 95 -10.84 9.28 15.25
C PRO A 95 -11.88 9.45 14.14
N ASP A 96 -13.15 9.27 14.49
CA ASP A 96 -14.31 9.45 13.58
C ASP A 96 -14.37 8.48 12.39
N CYS A 97 -13.50 7.45 12.33
CA CYS A 97 -13.52 6.44 11.31
C CYS A 97 -14.10 5.13 11.88
N GLU A 98 -15.35 4.80 11.58
CA GLU A 98 -15.98 3.58 12.12
C GLU A 98 -15.52 2.32 11.39
N LYS A 99 -15.54 2.35 10.05
CA LYS A 99 -15.01 1.26 9.22
C LYS A 99 -13.99 1.78 8.24
N PHE A 100 -12.96 1.00 8.00
CA PHE A 100 -11.93 1.40 7.05
C PHE A 100 -11.50 0.25 6.14
N ILE A 101 -10.99 0.65 4.97
CA ILE A 101 -10.21 -0.17 4.06
C ILE A 101 -8.82 0.46 4.00
N TYR A 102 -7.84 -0.19 4.64
CA TYR A 102 -6.44 0.22 4.52
C TYR A 102 -5.85 -0.30 3.22
N LEU A 103 -5.08 0.54 2.55
CA LEU A 103 -4.41 0.26 1.29
C LEU A 103 -2.96 0.73 1.37
N ASP A 104 -2.00 -0.15 1.08
CA ASP A 104 -0.62 0.29 0.88
C ASP A 104 -0.55 1.26 -0.32
N THR A 105 0.46 2.13 -0.36
CA THR A 105 0.59 3.15 -1.41
C THR A 105 0.93 2.57 -2.78
N ASP A 106 1.43 1.35 -2.82
CA ASP A 106 1.87 0.62 -4.02
C ASP A 106 0.80 -0.34 -4.56
N VAL A 107 -0.45 0.04 -4.44
CA VAL A 107 -1.58 -0.69 -5.04
C VAL A 107 -2.14 0.05 -6.27
N LEU A 108 -2.79 -0.72 -7.14
CA LEU A 108 -3.60 -0.25 -8.26
C LEU A 108 -4.99 -0.88 -8.15
N ILE A 109 -6.01 -0.05 -7.95
CA ILE A 109 -7.39 -0.50 -7.84
C ILE A 109 -8.03 -0.49 -9.22
N LEU A 110 -8.48 -1.65 -9.69
CA LEU A 110 -9.03 -1.82 -11.03
C LEU A 110 -10.54 -1.65 -11.09
N GLN A 111 -11.23 -1.92 -9.96
CA GLN A 111 -12.69 -1.88 -9.86
C GLN A 111 -13.11 -1.25 -8.54
N ASN A 112 -14.34 -0.72 -8.47
CA ASN A 112 -14.86 -0.17 -7.21
C ASN A 112 -14.97 -1.26 -6.14
N ILE A 113 -14.38 -0.99 -4.98
CA ILE A 113 -14.33 -1.90 -3.82
C ILE A 113 -15.12 -1.39 -2.61
N ASP A 114 -15.98 -0.37 -2.80
CA ASP A 114 -16.80 0.21 -1.72
C ASP A 114 -17.72 -0.83 -1.05
N HIS A 115 -18.04 -1.92 -1.74
CA HIS A 115 -18.86 -3.02 -1.18
C HIS A 115 -18.17 -3.73 0.00
N LEU A 116 -16.84 -3.64 0.14
CA LEU A 116 -16.12 -4.19 1.30
C LEU A 116 -16.50 -3.49 2.62
N PHE A 117 -16.98 -2.24 2.58
CA PHE A 117 -17.55 -1.58 3.76
C PHE A 117 -18.85 -2.25 4.26
N GLY A 118 -19.47 -3.08 3.43
CA GLY A 118 -20.64 -3.88 3.80
C GLY A 118 -20.33 -5.14 4.61
N LEU A 119 -19.05 -5.51 4.76
CA LEU A 119 -18.67 -6.69 5.55
C LEU A 119 -19.08 -6.51 7.02
N GLU A 120 -19.56 -7.58 7.64
CA GLU A 120 -19.84 -7.61 9.07
C GLU A 120 -18.54 -7.79 9.85
N ILE A 121 -18.08 -6.70 10.48
CA ILE A 121 -16.80 -6.66 11.21
C ILE A 121 -17.07 -6.81 12.70
N ASN A 122 -17.40 -8.00 13.16
CA ASN A 122 -17.58 -8.32 14.57
C ASN A 122 -16.24 -8.64 15.24
N CYS A 123 -15.46 -7.62 15.62
CA CYS A 123 -14.12 -7.75 16.21
C CYS A 123 -13.12 -8.53 15.32
N ASN A 124 -13.31 -8.50 14.01
CA ASN A 124 -12.49 -9.22 13.04
C ASN A 124 -11.71 -8.24 12.17
N ILE A 125 -10.55 -8.73 11.73
CA ILE A 125 -9.74 -8.10 10.69
C ILE A 125 -9.89 -8.96 9.44
N PHE A 126 -10.04 -8.35 8.27
CA PHE A 126 -10.05 -9.07 7.01
C PHE A 126 -8.80 -8.74 6.23
N MET A 127 -8.08 -9.78 5.81
CA MET A 127 -6.83 -9.65 5.04
C MET A 127 -6.78 -10.75 3.97
N VAL A 128 -6.02 -10.51 2.93
CA VAL A 128 -5.76 -11.51 1.90
C VAL A 128 -4.69 -12.48 2.36
N PRO A 129 -4.85 -13.79 2.17
CA PRO A 129 -3.79 -14.77 2.45
C PRO A 129 -2.52 -14.42 1.68
N ASP A 130 -1.36 -14.64 2.30
CA ASP A 130 -0.08 -14.53 1.59
C ASP A 130 0.06 -15.63 0.54
N MET A 131 0.76 -15.34 -0.54
CA MET A 131 0.81 -16.18 -1.73
C MET A 131 2.24 -16.36 -2.21
N GLN A 132 2.50 -17.52 -2.79
CA GLN A 132 3.69 -17.80 -3.56
C GLN A 132 3.31 -18.55 -4.85
N VAL A 133 4.22 -18.62 -5.77
CA VAL A 133 4.10 -19.53 -6.93
C VAL A 133 4.91 -20.80 -6.69
N ASP A 134 4.52 -21.85 -7.36
CA ASP A 134 5.36 -23.04 -7.50
C ASP A 134 6.62 -22.73 -8.36
N SER A 135 7.55 -23.69 -8.45
CA SER A 135 8.82 -23.52 -9.17
C SER A 135 8.66 -23.15 -10.64
N ASP A 136 7.54 -23.49 -11.23
CA ASP A 136 7.29 -23.35 -12.68
C ASP A 136 6.37 -22.15 -12.99
N TYR A 137 5.98 -21.37 -11.97
CA TYR A 137 5.03 -20.26 -12.05
C TYR A 137 3.63 -20.64 -12.59
N GLU A 138 3.29 -21.92 -12.53
CA GLU A 138 2.00 -22.43 -13.06
C GLU A 138 0.87 -22.33 -12.05
N LYS A 139 1.17 -22.45 -10.75
CA LYS A 139 0.16 -22.48 -9.68
C LYS A 139 0.44 -21.48 -8.57
N VAL A 140 -0.60 -20.76 -8.19
CA VAL A 140 -0.61 -19.94 -6.98
C VAL A 140 -0.89 -20.83 -5.77
N ILE A 141 -0.01 -20.76 -4.77
CA ILE A 141 -0.11 -21.50 -3.52
C ILE A 141 -0.39 -20.50 -2.40
N LEU A 142 -1.51 -20.68 -1.69
CA LEU A 142 -1.83 -19.89 -0.50
C LEU A 142 -1.03 -20.40 0.70
N ILE A 143 -0.34 -19.51 1.38
CA ILE A 143 0.45 -19.87 2.56
C ILE A 143 -0.46 -19.88 3.78
N LYS A 144 -0.60 -21.05 4.40
CA LYS A 144 -1.50 -21.25 5.54
C LYS A 144 -1.11 -20.34 6.71
N ASN A 145 -2.11 -19.66 7.28
CA ASN A 145 -1.97 -18.76 8.43
C ASN A 145 -1.01 -17.55 8.21
N ARG A 146 -0.69 -17.23 6.96
CA ARG A 146 0.03 -16.02 6.61
C ARG A 146 -0.87 -15.09 5.80
N PHE A 147 -0.72 -13.79 6.05
CA PHE A 147 -1.56 -12.77 5.46
C PHE A 147 -0.71 -11.61 4.96
N ASN A 148 -1.11 -11.07 3.81
CA ASN A 148 -0.50 -9.85 3.29
C ASN A 148 -1.24 -8.62 3.82
N SER A 149 -0.52 -7.69 4.41
CA SER A 149 -1.04 -6.49 5.08
C SER A 149 -1.26 -5.29 4.16
N GLY A 150 -1.09 -5.45 2.85
CA GLY A 150 -1.27 -4.36 1.88
C GLY A 150 -2.72 -3.94 1.67
N VAL A 151 -3.66 -4.83 2.00
CA VAL A 151 -5.11 -4.55 2.05
C VAL A 151 -5.67 -5.11 3.35
N VAL A 152 -6.22 -4.22 4.19
CA VAL A 152 -6.84 -4.58 5.47
C VAL A 152 -8.20 -3.95 5.55
N VAL A 153 -9.25 -4.74 5.81
CA VAL A 153 -10.59 -4.24 6.09
C VAL A 153 -10.91 -4.48 7.55
N SER A 154 -11.27 -3.41 8.26
CA SER A 154 -11.62 -3.50 9.68
C SER A 154 -12.45 -2.28 10.13
N ASN A 155 -12.68 -2.19 11.44
CA ASN A 155 -13.29 -1.04 12.08
C ASN A 155 -12.28 -0.38 13.05
N TYR A 156 -12.60 0.86 13.46
CA TYR A 156 -11.92 1.50 14.57
C TYR A 156 -11.97 0.58 15.79
N ASN A 157 -10.80 0.28 16.35
CA ASN A 157 -10.71 -0.62 17.50
C ASN A 157 -9.42 -0.38 18.29
N THR A 158 -9.53 0.37 19.36
CA THR A 158 -8.40 0.70 20.24
C THR A 158 -7.78 -0.53 20.90
N ASN A 159 -8.55 -1.60 21.14
CA ASN A 159 -7.98 -2.81 21.71
C ASN A 159 -7.06 -3.52 20.71
N VAL A 160 -7.43 -3.58 19.41
CA VAL A 160 -6.54 -4.08 18.35
C VAL A 160 -5.28 -3.23 18.27
N TYR A 161 -5.45 -1.90 18.29
CA TYR A 161 -4.33 -0.96 18.25
C TYR A 161 -3.33 -1.20 19.38
N GLU A 162 -3.80 -1.28 20.64
CA GLU A 162 -2.95 -1.50 21.80
C GLU A 162 -2.32 -2.90 21.78
N ASP A 163 -3.07 -3.94 21.40
CA ASP A 163 -2.56 -5.31 21.31
C ASP A 163 -1.45 -5.45 20.26
N LEU A 164 -1.56 -4.77 19.10
CA LEU A 164 -0.52 -4.78 18.07
C LEU A 164 0.79 -4.16 18.58
N TYR A 165 0.71 -3.02 19.28
CA TYR A 165 1.91 -2.39 19.84
C TYR A 165 2.50 -3.17 21.02
N ARG A 166 1.66 -3.78 21.87
CA ARG A 166 2.13 -4.68 22.92
C ARG A 166 2.86 -5.89 22.34
N LEU A 167 2.28 -6.54 21.34
CA LEU A 167 2.91 -7.69 20.66
C LEU A 167 4.20 -7.28 19.94
N LEU A 168 4.28 -6.06 19.42
CA LEU A 168 5.51 -5.52 18.86
C LEU A 168 6.60 -5.44 19.93
N ALA A 169 6.27 -4.89 21.12
CA ALA A 169 7.21 -4.81 22.25
C ALA A 169 7.64 -6.20 22.75
N ASP A 170 6.68 -7.12 22.92
CA ASP A 170 6.94 -8.48 23.39
C ASP A 170 7.84 -9.30 22.43
N ASN A 171 7.88 -8.92 21.15
CA ASN A 171 8.65 -9.61 20.12
C ASN A 171 9.90 -8.85 19.64
N ILE A 172 10.21 -7.69 20.19
CA ILE A 172 11.27 -6.80 19.68
C ILE A 172 12.63 -7.46 19.64
N GLU A 173 13.01 -8.23 20.67
CA GLU A 173 14.27 -8.94 20.72
C GLU A 173 14.37 -9.99 19.60
N ASN A 174 13.30 -10.74 19.36
CA ASN A 174 13.23 -11.74 18.30
C ASN A 174 13.37 -11.07 16.92
N LEU A 175 12.72 -9.92 16.72
CA LEU A 175 12.80 -9.14 15.49
C LEU A 175 14.22 -8.61 15.24
N MET A 176 14.90 -8.13 16.28
CA MET A 176 16.26 -7.59 16.18
C MET A 176 17.32 -8.67 15.99
N ASN A 177 17.14 -9.86 16.58
CA ASN A 177 18.14 -10.93 16.60
C ASN A 177 17.87 -12.03 15.56
N SER A 178 16.96 -11.81 14.63
CA SER A 178 16.49 -12.85 13.71
C SER A 178 17.49 -13.35 12.68
N ASP A 179 18.70 -12.75 12.56
CA ASP A 179 19.74 -13.08 11.56
C ASP A 179 19.18 -13.26 10.13
N GLY A 180 18.13 -12.51 9.80
CA GLY A 180 17.41 -12.63 8.53
C GLY A 180 16.46 -13.83 8.41
N LYS A 181 16.32 -14.66 9.48
CA LYS A 181 15.41 -15.82 9.49
C LYS A 181 13.94 -15.43 9.68
N ILE A 182 13.70 -14.34 10.40
CA ILE A 182 12.36 -13.74 10.52
C ILE A 182 12.35 -12.48 9.68
N PHE A 183 11.48 -12.44 8.70
CA PHE A 183 11.28 -11.19 7.95
C PHE A 183 10.62 -10.18 8.87
N VAL A 184 11.37 -9.12 9.23
CA VAL A 184 10.87 -8.04 10.08
C VAL A 184 9.80 -7.28 9.33
N SER A 185 8.54 -7.62 9.56
CA SER A 185 7.39 -7.01 8.90
C SER A 185 6.22 -6.84 9.87
N ASP A 186 5.35 -5.92 9.54
CA ASP A 186 4.06 -5.75 10.17
C ASP A 186 3.18 -7.01 10.03
N GLN A 187 3.32 -7.76 8.94
CA GLN A 187 2.64 -9.05 8.72
C GLN A 187 2.93 -10.04 9.85
N TYR A 188 4.16 -10.14 10.33
CA TYR A 188 4.53 -11.00 11.44
C TYR A 188 3.73 -10.67 12.72
N ILE A 189 3.50 -9.39 12.99
CA ILE A 189 2.70 -8.95 14.15
C ILE A 189 1.22 -9.29 13.94
N PHE A 190 0.68 -9.11 12.73
CA PHE A 190 -0.69 -9.53 12.40
C PHE A 190 -0.87 -11.06 12.51
N GLU A 191 0.10 -11.85 12.07
CA GLU A 191 0.08 -13.30 12.24
C GLU A 191 0.11 -13.70 13.73
N THR A 192 0.88 -12.96 14.52
CA THR A 192 1.00 -13.21 15.96
C THR A 192 -0.31 -12.89 16.67
N ILE A 193 -0.97 -11.75 16.38
CA ILE A 193 -2.27 -11.41 17.01
C ILE A 193 -3.35 -12.43 16.64
N ASN A 194 -3.34 -12.94 15.41
CA ASN A 194 -4.25 -14.00 14.96
C ASN A 194 -4.05 -15.33 15.70
N ARG A 195 -2.80 -15.61 16.09
CA ARG A 195 -2.43 -16.86 16.79
C ARG A 195 -2.69 -16.81 18.29
N VAL A 196 -2.40 -15.68 18.94
CA VAL A 196 -2.41 -15.57 20.41
C VAL A 196 -3.49 -14.64 20.94
N GLY A 197 -4.10 -13.83 20.08
CA GLY A 197 -4.96 -12.73 20.46
C GLY A 197 -6.45 -13.06 20.52
N ASN A 198 -7.20 -12.07 20.99
CA ASN A 198 -8.65 -12.06 21.04
C ASN A 198 -9.30 -11.70 19.69
N PHE A 199 -8.47 -11.48 18.65
CA PHE A 199 -8.90 -11.05 17.31
C PHE A 199 -8.57 -12.13 16.30
N LYS A 200 -9.50 -12.33 15.35
CA LYS A 200 -9.32 -13.28 14.25
C LYS A 200 -9.12 -12.52 12.94
N ILE A 201 -8.20 -13.01 12.13
CA ILE A 201 -8.07 -12.56 10.75
C ILE A 201 -8.92 -13.48 9.88
N ASN A 202 -9.95 -12.90 9.27
CA ASN A 202 -10.75 -13.56 8.25
C ASN A 202 -10.11 -13.35 6.87
N GLN A 203 -10.28 -14.33 6.00
CA GLN A 203 -9.72 -14.27 4.66
C GLN A 203 -10.59 -13.43 3.72
N LEU A 204 -9.97 -12.48 3.03
CA LEU A 204 -10.51 -11.89 1.80
C LEU A 204 -10.11 -12.77 0.60
N ASP A 205 -10.87 -12.64 -0.48
CA ASP A 205 -10.50 -13.24 -1.76
C ASP A 205 -9.16 -12.65 -2.25
N ILE A 206 -8.33 -13.49 -2.87
CA ILE A 206 -7.01 -13.08 -3.35
C ILE A 206 -7.07 -11.99 -4.44
N ALA A 207 -8.21 -11.87 -5.12
CA ALA A 207 -8.44 -10.80 -6.10
C ALA A 207 -8.31 -9.39 -5.50
N TYR A 208 -8.42 -9.24 -4.17
CA TYR A 208 -8.30 -7.94 -3.49
C TYR A 208 -6.87 -7.55 -3.10
N ASN A 209 -5.88 -8.40 -3.36
CA ASN A 209 -4.48 -8.05 -3.03
C ASN A 209 -3.51 -9.01 -3.72
N ILE A 210 -3.50 -9.02 -5.04
CA ILE A 210 -2.69 -9.96 -5.82
C ILE A 210 -1.48 -9.27 -6.45
N HIS A 211 -0.30 -9.91 -6.37
CA HIS A 211 0.89 -9.44 -7.08
C HIS A 211 0.73 -9.60 -8.60
N PRO A 212 1.14 -8.62 -9.41
CA PRO A 212 0.91 -8.65 -10.87
C PRO A 212 1.49 -9.90 -11.56
N ILE A 213 2.58 -10.47 -11.05
CA ILE A 213 3.18 -11.69 -11.61
C ILE A 213 2.28 -12.93 -11.43
N LEU A 214 1.43 -12.95 -10.40
CA LEU A 214 0.59 -14.08 -10.04
C LEU A 214 -0.75 -14.08 -10.78
N VAL A 215 -1.14 -12.97 -11.40
CA VAL A 215 -2.50 -12.78 -11.96
C VAL A 215 -2.80 -13.80 -13.03
N GLU A 216 -1.88 -14.02 -13.97
CA GLU A 216 -2.08 -14.95 -15.08
C GLU A 216 -2.28 -16.39 -14.57
N SER A 217 -1.43 -16.85 -13.67
CA SER A 217 -1.57 -18.15 -13.03
C SER A 217 -2.87 -18.28 -12.23
N ALA A 218 -3.26 -17.26 -11.47
CA ALA A 218 -4.49 -17.27 -10.68
C ALA A 218 -5.75 -17.35 -11.55
N ILE A 219 -5.76 -16.70 -12.72
CA ILE A 219 -6.85 -16.79 -13.69
C ILE A 219 -6.87 -18.17 -14.35
N ASN A 220 -5.73 -18.66 -14.83
CA ASN A 220 -5.63 -19.95 -15.52
C ASN A 220 -6.02 -21.13 -14.61
N THR A 221 -5.79 -21.01 -13.31
CA THR A 221 -6.19 -22.02 -12.31
C THR A 221 -7.59 -21.79 -11.74
N ASN A 222 -8.35 -20.83 -12.26
CA ASN A 222 -9.69 -20.44 -11.80
C ASN A 222 -9.76 -20.04 -10.33
N LEU A 223 -8.68 -19.57 -9.73
CA LEU A 223 -8.67 -19.02 -8.38
C LEU A 223 -9.34 -17.64 -8.32
N ILE A 224 -9.21 -16.85 -9.37
CA ILE A 224 -9.92 -15.60 -9.58
C ILE A 224 -10.47 -15.53 -11.01
N LYS A 225 -11.50 -14.72 -11.21
CA LYS A 225 -11.97 -14.35 -12.56
C LYS A 225 -11.16 -13.18 -13.10
N GLU A 226 -10.99 -12.16 -12.28
CA GLU A 226 -10.25 -10.94 -12.55
C GLU A 226 -9.80 -10.30 -11.22
N PRO A 227 -8.71 -9.55 -11.18
CA PRO A 227 -8.28 -8.87 -9.98
C PRO A 227 -9.12 -7.60 -9.71
N PHE A 228 -9.36 -7.30 -8.44
CA PHE A 228 -9.89 -6.01 -7.96
C PHE A 228 -8.75 -5.04 -7.65
N ILE A 229 -7.67 -5.56 -7.03
CA ILE A 229 -6.51 -4.77 -6.62
C ILE A 229 -5.23 -5.51 -7.00
N ILE A 230 -4.36 -4.83 -7.71
CA ILE A 230 -2.98 -5.24 -7.96
C ILE A 230 -2.09 -4.59 -6.89
N HIS A 231 -1.22 -5.37 -6.26
CA HIS A 231 -0.28 -4.90 -5.26
C HIS A 231 1.17 -5.14 -5.72
N PHE A 232 1.91 -4.06 -5.93
CA PHE A 232 3.31 -4.10 -6.37
C PHE A 232 4.26 -4.28 -5.17
N MET A 233 4.07 -5.37 -4.40
CA MET A 233 4.78 -5.60 -3.13
C MET A 233 6.29 -5.81 -3.28
N MET A 234 6.79 -6.17 -4.46
CA MET A 234 8.21 -6.36 -4.73
C MET A 234 8.84 -5.11 -5.37
N LYS A 235 10.16 -5.07 -5.44
CA LYS A 235 10.90 -4.07 -6.23
C LYS A 235 11.15 -4.61 -7.64
N PRO A 236 11.19 -3.72 -8.66
CA PRO A 236 10.97 -2.29 -8.55
C PRO A 236 9.51 -1.95 -8.32
N LYS A 237 9.26 -0.81 -7.66
CA LYS A 237 7.92 -0.23 -7.60
C LYS A 237 7.60 0.45 -8.94
N PRO A 238 6.32 0.69 -9.29
CA PRO A 238 5.98 1.36 -10.56
C PRO A 238 6.66 2.72 -10.75
N TRP A 239 6.86 3.48 -9.68
CA TRP A 239 7.56 4.77 -9.74
C TRP A 239 9.09 4.63 -9.84
N ASP A 240 9.67 3.50 -9.47
CA ASP A 240 11.12 3.25 -9.65
C ASP A 240 11.45 3.09 -11.14
N ILE A 241 10.54 2.48 -11.92
CA ILE A 241 10.72 2.27 -13.36
C ILE A 241 10.86 3.60 -14.11
N LEU A 242 10.21 4.67 -13.64
CA LEU A 242 10.35 6.01 -14.19
C LEU A 242 11.79 6.56 -14.14
N ASN A 243 12.62 6.03 -13.23
CA ASN A 243 14.00 6.43 -13.03
C ASN A 243 15.02 5.41 -13.61
N LEU A 244 14.55 4.24 -14.05
CA LEU A 244 15.41 3.23 -14.65
C LEU A 244 15.67 3.59 -16.13
N ARG A 245 16.91 3.42 -16.57
CA ARG A 245 17.19 3.38 -18.01
C ARG A 245 16.44 2.18 -18.58
N SER A 246 15.73 2.39 -19.68
CA SER A 246 14.79 1.44 -20.30
C SER A 246 15.31 0.01 -20.50
N ASP A 247 16.62 -0.18 -20.50
CA ASP A 247 17.28 -1.44 -20.85
C ASP A 247 17.51 -2.39 -19.66
N SER A 248 17.18 -1.98 -18.43
CA SER A 248 17.57 -2.70 -17.21
C SER A 248 16.46 -3.51 -16.55
N TYR A 249 15.20 -3.33 -16.96
CA TYR A 249 14.08 -4.04 -16.33
C TYR A 249 13.34 -4.95 -17.33
N ARG A 250 13.33 -6.25 -17.03
CA ARG A 250 12.53 -7.25 -17.75
C ARG A 250 11.30 -7.61 -16.90
N PHE A 251 10.13 -7.49 -17.49
CA PHE A 251 8.89 -7.99 -16.86
C PHE A 251 8.81 -9.50 -16.99
N GLU A 252 8.44 -10.18 -15.89
CA GLU A 252 8.34 -11.63 -15.86
C GLU A 252 7.28 -12.18 -16.84
N ASN A 253 6.18 -11.43 -17.01
CA ASN A 253 5.15 -11.80 -17.99
C ASN A 253 4.41 -10.57 -18.53
N LYS A 254 3.60 -10.80 -19.58
CA LYS A 254 2.82 -9.76 -20.27
C LYS A 254 1.85 -9.05 -19.32
N LYS A 255 1.15 -9.77 -18.46
CA LYS A 255 0.20 -9.19 -17.51
C LYS A 255 0.89 -8.30 -16.49
N CYS A 256 2.06 -8.70 -15.99
CA CYS A 256 2.87 -7.88 -15.11
C CYS A 256 3.19 -6.53 -15.77
N LYS A 257 3.67 -6.54 -17.02
CA LYS A 257 3.95 -5.32 -17.82
C LYS A 257 2.70 -4.45 -17.96
N GLU A 258 1.55 -5.03 -18.31
CA GLU A 258 0.29 -4.30 -18.50
C GLU A 258 -0.11 -3.52 -17.25
N TYR A 259 -0.03 -4.11 -16.06
CA TYR A 259 -0.41 -3.45 -14.81
C TYR A 259 0.59 -2.36 -14.38
N PHE A 260 1.88 -2.57 -14.62
CA PHE A 260 2.88 -1.51 -14.40
C PHE A 260 2.62 -0.31 -15.31
N LEU A 261 2.39 -0.54 -16.60
CA LEU A 261 2.07 0.54 -17.55
C LEU A 261 0.76 1.24 -17.20
N LEU A 262 -0.26 0.50 -16.75
CA LEU A 262 -1.53 1.09 -16.34
C LEU A 262 -1.35 2.03 -15.14
N TRP A 263 -0.55 1.63 -14.13
CA TRP A 263 -0.23 2.49 -12.99
C TRP A 263 0.53 3.75 -13.43
N ILE A 264 1.53 3.59 -14.30
CA ILE A 264 2.36 4.67 -14.83
C ILE A 264 1.51 5.65 -15.64
N ASN A 265 0.67 5.16 -16.54
CA ASN A 265 -0.22 6.00 -17.35
C ASN A 265 -1.17 6.82 -16.48
N MET A 266 -1.75 6.21 -15.45
CA MET A 266 -2.61 6.91 -14.50
C MET A 266 -1.84 7.98 -13.72
N TYR A 267 -0.60 7.71 -13.33
CA TYR A 267 0.27 8.70 -12.69
C TYR A 267 0.56 9.89 -13.62
N PHE A 268 0.84 9.67 -14.90
CA PHE A 268 1.06 10.76 -15.87
C PHE A 268 -0.20 11.55 -16.14
N GLU A 269 -1.35 10.89 -16.23
CA GLU A 269 -2.64 11.57 -16.36
C GLU A 269 -2.86 12.52 -15.17
N LEU A 270 -2.63 12.03 -13.94
CA LEU A 270 -2.70 12.85 -12.75
C LEU A 270 -1.72 14.03 -12.81
N MET A 271 -0.45 13.80 -13.16
CA MET A 271 0.56 14.86 -13.23
C MET A 271 0.18 15.91 -14.27
N SER A 272 -0.36 15.52 -15.41
CA SER A 272 -0.87 16.44 -16.43
C SER A 272 -1.99 17.32 -15.89
N ILE A 273 -2.96 16.76 -15.21
CA ILE A 273 -4.07 17.52 -14.58
C ILE A 273 -3.53 18.52 -13.55
N LEU A 274 -2.57 18.11 -12.74
CA LEU A 274 -1.98 18.98 -11.71
C LEU A 274 -1.20 20.12 -12.33
N TYR A 275 -0.40 19.83 -13.37
CA TYR A 275 0.37 20.83 -14.09
C TYR A 275 -0.51 21.88 -14.78
N PHE A 276 -1.57 21.46 -15.50
CA PHE A 276 -2.48 22.39 -16.15
C PHE A 276 -3.23 23.28 -15.15
N LYS A 277 -3.64 22.75 -13.99
CA LYS A 277 -4.28 23.56 -12.94
C LYS A 277 -3.33 24.60 -12.34
N ASP A 278 -2.05 24.26 -12.18
CA ASP A 278 -1.07 25.16 -11.58
C ASP A 278 -0.52 26.15 -12.61
N SER A 279 -0.45 25.80 -13.90
CA SER A 279 -0.01 26.69 -14.99
C SER A 279 -1.05 27.75 -15.33
N VAL A 280 -2.33 27.48 -15.18
CA VAL A 280 -3.41 28.48 -15.31
C VAL A 280 -3.34 29.51 -14.17
N LYS A 281 -2.76 29.17 -13.02
CA LYS A 281 -2.54 30.10 -11.89
C LYS A 281 -1.22 30.86 -11.95
N ASN A 282 -0.22 30.34 -12.67
CA ASN A 282 1.14 30.90 -12.75
C ASN A 282 1.66 30.85 -14.19
N THR A 283 1.60 32.00 -14.90
CA THR A 283 2.04 32.14 -16.30
C THR A 283 3.56 32.02 -16.55
N ASN A 284 4.36 31.60 -15.56
CA ASN A 284 5.83 31.61 -15.64
C ASN A 284 6.54 30.26 -15.60
N VAL A 285 5.85 29.12 -15.73
CA VAL A 285 6.52 27.80 -15.70
C VAL A 285 6.61 27.22 -17.12
N LYS A 286 7.69 27.56 -17.82
CA LYS A 286 8.15 26.84 -19.01
C LYS A 286 9.15 25.74 -18.60
N THR A 287 8.95 24.54 -19.20
CA THR A 287 9.91 23.45 -19.38
C THR A 287 10.20 22.50 -18.21
N TYR A 288 9.53 21.31 -18.21
CA TYR A 288 10.11 20.06 -17.66
C TYR A 288 9.42 18.77 -18.21
N HIS A 289 8.51 18.84 -19.19
CA HIS A 289 7.71 17.67 -19.62
C HIS A 289 8.25 16.86 -20.81
N TRP A 290 9.20 17.36 -21.58
CA TRP A 290 9.61 16.71 -22.83
C TRP A 290 10.57 15.51 -22.66
N GLY A 291 11.27 15.40 -21.55
CA GLY A 291 12.20 14.28 -21.31
C GLY A 291 11.51 12.96 -21.02
N ILE A 292 10.32 12.98 -20.43
CA ILE A 292 9.64 11.78 -19.91
C ILE A 292 8.83 11.07 -21.01
N TYR A 293 8.20 11.81 -21.94
CA TYR A 293 7.49 11.23 -23.09
C TYR A 293 8.44 10.50 -24.04
N ASN A 294 9.64 11.04 -24.28
CA ASN A 294 10.65 10.39 -25.13
C ASN A 294 11.18 9.07 -24.59
N ASP A 295 11.10 8.85 -23.26
CA ASP A 295 11.55 7.60 -22.65
C ASP A 295 10.46 6.51 -22.66
N LEU A 296 9.18 6.89 -22.70
CA LEU A 296 8.07 5.93 -22.85
C LEU A 296 7.95 5.40 -24.30
N ASP A 297 8.13 6.25 -25.29
CA ASP A 297 8.16 5.84 -26.70
C ASP A 297 9.31 4.86 -26.96
N LYS A 298 10.47 5.03 -26.30
CA LYS A 298 11.57 4.06 -26.38
C LYS A 298 11.26 2.71 -25.76
N LEU A 299 10.40 2.64 -24.73
CA LEU A 299 9.94 1.38 -24.12
C LEU A 299 9.01 0.60 -25.06
N GLU A 300 8.22 1.28 -25.91
CA GLU A 300 7.34 0.64 -26.88
C GLU A 300 8.10 0.12 -28.12
N TYR A 301 9.05 0.89 -28.65
CA TYR A 301 9.75 0.56 -29.89
C TYR A 301 10.77 -0.58 -29.80
N GLN A 302 11.25 -0.94 -28.61
CA GLN A 302 12.22 -2.04 -28.47
C GLN A 302 11.59 -3.45 -28.42
N ASN A 303 10.26 -3.56 -28.37
CA ASN A 303 9.56 -4.86 -28.29
C ASN A 303 8.94 -5.35 -29.62
N GLU A 304 9.07 -4.61 -30.72
CA GLU A 304 8.61 -5.06 -32.04
C GLU A 304 9.68 -5.80 -32.87
N SER A 305 10.87 -6.03 -32.32
CA SER A 305 11.99 -6.65 -33.03
C SER A 305 12.57 -7.88 -32.32
N ILE A 306 11.69 -8.74 -31.76
CA ILE A 306 12.04 -10.14 -31.40
C ILE A 306 10.95 -11.07 -31.88
#